data_3a983368f3dbb07dd4d71d2b9d2a964f
#
_entry.id   3a983368f3dbb07dd4d71d2b9d2a964f
#
_cell.length_a   1.000
_cell.length_b   1.000
_cell.length_c   1.000
_cell.angle_alpha   90.00
_cell.angle_beta   90.00
_cell.angle_gamma   90.00
#
_symmetry.space_group_name_H-M   'P 1'
#
loop_
_entity.id
_entity.type
_entity.pdbx_description
1 polymer ?
#
loop_
_entity_poly.entity_id
_entity_poly.type
_entity_poly.pdbx_seq_one_letter_code
_entity_poly.pdbx_strand_id
1 'polypeptide(L)'
;VPSRQYQTPRVYEQPVTLCGRRFRQLFVLDLGHDKPTILLTNQSASASKLITRYARRMLIENSLSDAVRFFHMDALSSAVGLKVDFDMALLVIASGLYRLLARQMRGYAEAQARQIFRDLLDLPAQVEITEQEVRVEFHRRAHLPIVLASGLCDKPVTVPWWPKRRLRLTTYT
;
A
#
# COMPACT_ATOMS: atom_id res chain seq x y z
N VAL A 1 16.25 -0.97 19.04
CA VAL A 1 15.67 0.02 18.13
C VAL A 1 15.06 1.09 19.00
N PRO A 2 15.50 2.36 18.95
CA PRO A 2 14.88 3.41 19.75
C PRO A 2 13.43 3.55 19.28
N SER A 3 12.50 3.37 20.21
CA SER A 3 11.09 3.63 19.96
C SER A 3 10.95 5.12 19.65
N ARG A 4 10.49 5.48 18.46
CA ARG A 4 10.08 6.85 18.16
C ARG A 4 8.97 7.21 19.15
N GLN A 5 9.27 8.04 20.12
CA GLN A 5 8.24 8.65 20.97
C GLN A 5 7.47 9.63 20.08
N TYR A 6 6.31 9.21 19.60
CA TYR A 6 5.39 10.13 18.93
C TYR A 6 4.81 11.06 19.99
N GLN A 7 5.16 12.33 19.94
CA GLN A 7 4.50 13.33 20.74
C GLN A 7 3.04 13.44 20.31
N THR A 8 2.14 13.62 21.26
CA THR A 8 0.73 13.86 20.94
C THR A 8 0.62 15.19 20.21
N PRO A 9 0.06 15.26 19.00
CA PRO A 9 -0.05 16.51 18.26
C PRO A 9 -0.84 17.55 19.06
N ARG A 10 -0.31 18.78 19.14
CA ARG A 10 -1.02 19.91 19.72
C ARG A 10 -1.84 20.61 18.65
N VAL A 11 -3.09 20.91 18.97
CA VAL A 11 -4.03 21.53 18.02
C VAL A 11 -4.54 22.84 18.56
N TYR A 12 -4.38 23.89 17.79
CA TYR A 12 -4.98 25.21 18.04
C TYR A 12 -6.01 25.51 16.97
N GLU A 13 -7.11 26.09 17.36
CA GLU A 13 -8.21 26.41 16.47
C GLU A 13 -8.60 27.88 16.60
N GLN A 14 -8.86 28.52 15.45
CA GLN A 14 -9.39 29.89 15.41
C GLN A 14 -10.37 30.05 14.24
N PRO A 15 -11.38 30.89 14.38
CA PRO A 15 -12.22 31.28 13.26
C PRO A 15 -11.45 32.24 12.34
N VAL A 16 -11.64 32.10 11.02
CA VAL A 16 -11.07 32.99 10.00
C VAL A 16 -12.13 33.32 8.95
N THR A 17 -12.12 34.54 8.47
CA THR A 17 -13.00 34.97 7.36
C THR A 17 -12.17 35.15 6.11
N LEU A 18 -12.50 34.39 5.06
CA LEU A 18 -11.85 34.49 3.75
C LEU A 18 -12.93 34.68 2.68
N CYS A 19 -12.76 35.68 1.82
CA CYS A 19 -13.70 36.00 0.75
C CYS A 19 -15.16 36.14 1.25
N GLY A 20 -15.38 36.77 2.42
CA GLY A 20 -16.70 36.97 3.01
C GLY A 20 -17.33 35.69 3.64
N ARG A 21 -16.62 34.56 3.68
CA ARG A 21 -17.09 33.30 4.28
C ARG A 21 -16.31 32.94 5.53
N ARG A 22 -17.00 32.44 6.55
CA ARG A 22 -16.38 31.98 7.80
C ARG A 22 -15.88 30.56 7.67
N PHE A 23 -14.65 30.33 8.11
CA PHE A 23 -14.00 29.03 8.18
C PHE A 23 -13.41 28.81 9.58
N ARG A 24 -13.11 27.57 9.88
CA ARG A 24 -12.30 27.16 11.02
C ARG A 24 -10.89 26.90 10.52
N GLN A 25 -9.90 27.47 11.15
CA GLN A 25 -8.50 27.24 10.86
C GLN A 25 -7.88 26.45 12.02
N LEU A 26 -7.33 25.28 11.72
CA LEU A 26 -6.63 24.45 12.71
C LEU A 26 -5.13 24.48 12.41
N PHE A 27 -4.34 24.69 13.44
CA PHE A 27 -2.89 24.59 13.43
C PHE A 27 -2.51 23.31 14.17
N VAL A 28 -1.85 22.39 13.50
CA VAL A 28 -1.41 21.12 14.07
C VAL A 28 0.11 21.15 14.20
N LEU A 29 0.61 21.07 15.42
CA LEU A 29 2.02 21.03 15.76
C LEU A 29 2.44 19.60 16.12
N ASP A 30 3.75 19.37 16.14
CA ASP A 30 4.37 18.11 16.61
C ASP A 30 4.03 16.87 15.73
N LEU A 31 3.79 17.10 14.43
CA LEU A 31 3.60 16.03 13.42
C LEU A 31 4.94 15.47 12.89
N GLY A 32 6.07 15.75 13.55
CA GLY A 32 7.40 15.30 13.13
C GLY A 32 8.13 16.24 12.18
N HIS A 33 7.64 17.47 12.01
CA HIS A 33 8.31 18.56 11.30
C HIS A 33 8.15 19.88 12.06
N ASP A 34 9.08 20.83 11.86
CA ASP A 34 9.16 22.09 12.62
C ASP A 34 8.04 23.07 12.29
N LYS A 35 7.45 23.00 11.10
CA LYS A 35 6.39 23.90 10.67
C LYS A 35 5.01 23.33 11.00
N PRO A 36 4.07 24.17 11.51
CA PRO A 36 2.71 23.72 11.76
C PRO A 36 2.01 23.33 10.45
N THR A 37 1.24 22.26 10.49
CA THR A 37 0.29 21.95 9.41
C THR A 37 -0.96 22.79 9.62
N ILE A 38 -1.37 23.54 8.60
CA ILE A 38 -2.55 24.39 8.64
C ILE A 38 -3.69 23.71 7.86
N LEU A 39 -4.81 23.50 8.53
CA LEU A 39 -6.05 23.03 7.91
C LEU A 39 -7.09 24.14 7.92
N LEU A 40 -7.76 24.32 6.79
CA LEU A 40 -8.89 25.20 6.65
C LEU A 40 -10.14 24.37 6.36
N THR A 41 -11.23 24.60 7.10
CA THR A 41 -12.47 23.82 6.96
C THR A 41 -13.71 24.65 7.28
N ASN A 42 -14.81 24.32 6.62
CA ASN A 42 -16.16 24.81 6.94
C ASN A 42 -17.00 23.77 7.70
N GLN A 43 -16.42 22.61 8.03
CA GLN A 43 -17.14 21.52 8.69
C GLN A 43 -17.17 21.72 10.22
N SER A 44 -18.27 21.28 10.84
CA SER A 44 -18.48 21.35 12.30
C SER A 44 -17.90 20.15 13.07
N ALA A 45 -17.28 19.18 12.39
CA ALA A 45 -16.70 17.99 13.03
C ALA A 45 -15.59 18.37 14.02
N SER A 46 -15.31 17.49 15.01
CA SER A 46 -14.23 17.71 15.98
C SER A 46 -12.86 17.80 15.29
N ALA A 47 -11.93 18.56 15.87
CA ALA A 47 -10.57 18.73 15.34
C ALA A 47 -9.88 17.38 15.08
N SER A 48 -10.01 16.41 15.99
CA SER A 48 -9.46 15.07 15.85
C SER A 48 -9.98 14.36 14.59
N LYS A 49 -11.30 14.40 14.33
CA LYS A 49 -11.89 13.80 13.13
C LYS A 49 -11.40 14.49 11.84
N LEU A 50 -11.26 15.81 11.87
CA LEU A 50 -10.79 16.60 10.73
C LEU A 50 -9.32 16.29 10.42
N ILE A 51 -8.48 16.21 11.43
CA ILE A 51 -7.05 15.87 11.29
C ILE A 51 -6.90 14.44 10.77
N THR A 52 -7.65 13.48 11.33
CA THR A 52 -7.62 12.08 10.85
C THR A 52 -8.07 11.99 9.39
N ARG A 53 -9.10 12.75 8.99
CA ARG A 53 -9.55 12.80 7.59
C ARG A 53 -8.47 13.40 6.69
N TYR A 54 -7.81 14.45 7.13
CA TYR A 54 -6.71 15.06 6.39
C TYR A 54 -5.51 14.12 6.26
N ALA A 55 -5.14 13.42 7.33
CA ALA A 55 -4.05 12.45 7.30
C ALA A 55 -4.31 11.31 6.29
N ARG A 56 -5.55 10.92 6.05
CA ARG A 56 -5.92 9.95 5.00
C ARG A 56 -5.59 10.42 3.59
N ARG A 57 -5.42 11.72 3.35
CA ARG A 57 -4.91 12.24 2.08
C ARG A 57 -3.52 11.68 1.73
N MET A 58 -2.68 11.43 2.73
CA MET A 58 -1.37 10.80 2.51
C MET A 58 -1.49 9.41 1.86
N LEU A 59 -2.59 8.69 2.07
CA LEU A 59 -2.82 7.39 1.41
C LEU A 59 -3.01 7.56 -0.10
N ILE A 60 -3.65 8.64 -0.54
CA ILE A 60 -3.81 8.97 -1.96
C ILE A 60 -2.45 9.35 -2.55
N GLU A 61 -1.69 10.19 -1.85
CA GLU A 61 -0.33 10.61 -2.26
C GLU A 61 0.61 9.41 -2.34
N ASN A 62 0.55 8.47 -1.39
CA ASN A 62 1.32 7.23 -1.42
C ASN A 62 0.88 6.35 -2.62
N SER A 63 -0.42 6.26 -2.90
CA SER A 63 -0.93 5.48 -4.05
C SER A 63 -0.48 6.07 -5.38
N LEU A 64 -0.49 7.40 -5.52
CA LEU A 64 0.04 8.08 -6.71
C LEU A 64 1.57 7.92 -6.80
N SER A 65 2.28 7.99 -5.69
CA SER A 65 3.71 7.72 -5.65
C SER A 65 4.06 6.31 -6.09
N ASP A 66 3.28 5.31 -5.68
CA ASP A 66 3.45 3.92 -6.14
C ASP A 66 3.13 3.81 -7.64
N ALA A 67 2.06 4.46 -8.11
CA ALA A 67 1.69 4.45 -9.53
C ALA A 67 2.83 4.99 -10.41
N VAL A 68 3.46 6.10 -10.02
CA VAL A 68 4.58 6.69 -10.77
C VAL A 68 5.88 5.92 -10.56
N ARG A 69 6.29 5.69 -9.30
CA ARG A 69 7.64 5.21 -8.98
C ARG A 69 7.82 3.70 -9.08
N PHE A 70 6.76 2.93 -8.94
CA PHE A 70 6.80 1.47 -8.96
C PHE A 70 6.13 0.89 -10.20
N PHE A 71 4.96 1.39 -10.58
CA PHE A 71 4.22 0.94 -11.76
C PHE A 71 4.52 1.74 -13.03
N HIS A 72 5.40 2.75 -12.94
CA HIS A 72 5.85 3.57 -14.09
C HIS A 72 4.71 4.19 -14.90
N MET A 73 3.69 4.74 -14.22
CA MET A 73 2.55 5.40 -14.84
C MET A 73 2.95 6.56 -15.78
N ASP A 74 4.08 7.19 -15.53
CA ASP A 74 4.65 8.30 -16.30
C ASP A 74 5.50 7.86 -17.51
N ALA A 75 5.78 6.55 -17.65
CA ALA A 75 6.58 5.96 -18.72
C ALA A 75 5.74 4.96 -19.54
N LEU A 76 4.61 5.43 -20.08
CA LEU A 76 3.69 4.60 -20.84
C LEU A 76 4.31 4.11 -22.15
N SER A 77 3.96 2.89 -22.56
CA SER A 77 4.58 2.17 -23.67
C SER A 77 4.27 2.75 -25.05
N SER A 78 3.33 3.67 -25.18
CA SER A 78 2.83 4.16 -26.45
C SER A 78 2.22 5.55 -26.38
N ALA A 79 2.27 6.28 -27.51
CA ALA A 79 1.53 7.52 -27.72
C ALA A 79 0.11 7.30 -28.26
N VAL A 80 -0.30 6.06 -28.51
CA VAL A 80 -1.65 5.73 -28.99
C VAL A 80 -2.62 5.66 -27.83
N GLY A 81 -3.67 6.49 -27.82
CA GLY A 81 -4.62 6.61 -26.71
C GLY A 81 -5.19 5.29 -26.22
N LEU A 82 -5.61 4.40 -27.09
CA LEU A 82 -6.16 3.08 -26.71
C LEU A 82 -5.14 2.21 -25.96
N LYS A 83 -3.86 2.27 -26.33
CA LYS A 83 -2.80 1.56 -25.61
C LYS A 83 -2.52 2.19 -24.25
N VAL A 84 -2.57 3.51 -24.16
CA VAL A 84 -2.46 4.23 -22.89
C VAL A 84 -3.58 3.83 -21.95
N ASP A 85 -4.83 3.78 -22.42
CA ASP A 85 -5.98 3.35 -21.62
C ASP A 85 -5.82 1.91 -21.14
N PHE A 86 -5.30 1.03 -21.97
CA PHE A 86 -5.00 -0.36 -21.60
C PHE A 86 -3.90 -0.46 -20.53
N ASP A 87 -2.80 0.29 -20.68
CA ASP A 87 -1.71 0.34 -19.71
C ASP A 87 -2.22 0.88 -18.35
N MET A 88 -3.06 1.90 -18.37
CA MET A 88 -3.70 2.45 -17.18
C MET A 88 -4.62 1.43 -16.50
N ALA A 89 -5.40 0.68 -17.25
CA ALA A 89 -6.25 -0.39 -16.71
C ALA A 89 -5.41 -1.50 -16.05
N LEU A 90 -4.33 -1.93 -16.71
CA LEU A 90 -3.40 -2.91 -16.13
C LEU A 90 -2.74 -2.40 -14.84
N LEU A 91 -2.35 -1.11 -14.79
CA LEU A 91 -1.78 -0.49 -13.60
C LEU A 91 -2.79 -0.52 -12.43
N VAL A 92 -4.05 -0.18 -12.68
CA VAL A 92 -5.10 -0.21 -11.65
C VAL A 92 -5.29 -1.64 -11.13
N ILE A 93 -5.34 -2.64 -12.02
CA ILE A 93 -5.47 -4.05 -11.64
C ILE A 93 -4.25 -4.48 -10.80
N ALA A 94 -3.03 -4.21 -11.26
CA ALA A 94 -1.80 -4.55 -10.55
C ALA A 94 -1.75 -3.91 -9.16
N SER A 95 -2.05 -2.61 -9.07
CA SER A 95 -2.13 -1.88 -7.80
C SER A 95 -3.18 -2.49 -6.86
N GLY A 96 -4.34 -2.90 -7.39
CA GLY A 96 -5.39 -3.61 -6.65
C GLY A 96 -4.90 -4.94 -6.07
N LEU A 97 -4.19 -5.75 -6.87
CA LEU A 97 -3.62 -7.03 -6.42
C LEU A 97 -2.58 -6.84 -5.30
N TYR A 98 -1.69 -5.85 -5.42
CA TYR A 98 -0.75 -5.52 -4.34
C TYR A 98 -1.47 -5.12 -3.05
N ARG A 99 -2.56 -4.33 -3.15
CA ARG A 99 -3.38 -3.95 -1.99
C ARG A 99 -4.10 -5.14 -1.36
N LEU A 100 -4.60 -6.07 -2.16
CA LEU A 100 -5.21 -7.31 -1.64
C LEU A 100 -4.18 -8.16 -0.91
N LEU A 101 -3.00 -8.34 -1.49
CA LEU A 101 -1.89 -9.07 -0.85
C LEU A 101 -1.48 -8.38 0.46
N ALA A 102 -1.28 -7.05 0.44
CA ALA A 102 -0.90 -6.28 1.61
C ALA A 102 -1.85 -6.48 2.81
N ARG A 103 -3.15 -6.52 2.55
CA ARG A 103 -4.17 -6.74 3.59
C ARG A 103 -4.12 -8.13 4.23
N GLN A 104 -3.62 -9.13 3.51
CA GLN A 104 -3.44 -10.48 4.03
C GLN A 104 -2.15 -10.62 4.84
N MET A 105 -1.20 -9.70 4.68
CA MET A 105 0.11 -9.75 5.32
C MET A 105 0.11 -8.91 6.61
N ARG A 106 0.40 -9.54 7.73
CA ARG A 106 0.47 -8.85 9.03
C ARG A 106 1.51 -7.73 8.99
N GLY A 107 1.08 -6.50 9.30
CA GLY A 107 1.94 -5.31 9.33
C GLY A 107 2.16 -4.62 7.99
N TYR A 108 1.53 -5.09 6.89
CA TYR A 108 1.69 -4.54 5.54
C TYR A 108 0.45 -3.84 4.98
N ALA A 109 -0.64 -3.74 5.74
CA ALA A 109 -1.92 -3.17 5.25
C ALA A 109 -1.79 -1.78 4.59
N GLU A 110 -0.86 -0.96 5.09
CA GLU A 110 -0.59 0.40 4.58
C GLU A 110 0.77 0.50 3.85
N ALA A 111 1.43 -0.65 3.59
CA ALA A 111 2.73 -0.67 2.93
C ALA A 111 2.62 -0.25 1.45
N GLN A 112 3.65 0.41 0.95
CA GLN A 112 3.78 0.75 -0.46
C GLN A 112 4.10 -0.49 -1.30
N ALA A 113 3.71 -0.49 -2.58
CA ALA A 113 3.91 -1.61 -3.50
C ALA A 113 5.39 -2.03 -3.61
N ARG A 114 6.31 -1.07 -3.66
CA ARG A 114 7.76 -1.33 -3.67
C ARG A 114 8.23 -2.10 -2.43
N GLN A 115 7.68 -1.78 -1.26
CA GLN A 115 8.01 -2.49 -0.02
C GLN A 115 7.48 -3.93 -0.05
N ILE A 116 6.22 -4.11 -0.49
CA ILE A 116 5.61 -5.44 -0.63
C ILE A 116 6.40 -6.30 -1.61
N PHE A 117 6.80 -5.74 -2.75
CA PHE A 117 7.61 -6.43 -3.73
C PHE A 117 8.93 -6.91 -3.12
N ARG A 118 9.73 -5.99 -2.58
CA ARG A 118 11.06 -6.28 -2.02
C ARG A 118 11.01 -7.29 -0.86
N ASP A 119 10.01 -7.16 0.02
CA ASP A 119 9.97 -7.91 1.27
C ASP A 119 9.25 -9.27 1.12
N LEU A 120 8.30 -9.38 0.19
CA LEU A 120 7.40 -10.54 0.11
C LEU A 120 7.37 -11.24 -1.25
N LEU A 121 7.67 -10.56 -2.35
CA LEU A 121 7.57 -11.13 -3.71
C LEU A 121 8.94 -11.40 -4.34
N ASP A 122 9.91 -10.52 -4.14
CA ASP A 122 11.30 -10.68 -4.62
C ASP A 122 12.05 -11.68 -3.73
N LEU A 123 11.54 -12.90 -3.69
CA LEU A 123 12.11 -14.01 -2.91
C LEU A 123 12.73 -15.03 -3.85
N PRO A 124 13.99 -15.44 -3.61
CA PRO A 124 14.55 -16.57 -4.33
C PRO A 124 13.79 -17.83 -3.99
N ALA A 125 13.45 -18.60 -5.00
CA ALA A 125 12.73 -19.84 -4.86
C ALA A 125 13.18 -20.87 -5.88
N GLN A 126 13.05 -22.15 -5.53
CA GLN A 126 13.17 -23.25 -6.45
C GLN A 126 11.79 -23.62 -6.98
N VAL A 127 11.66 -23.80 -8.30
CA VAL A 127 10.40 -24.15 -8.94
C VAL A 127 10.52 -25.53 -9.56
N GLU A 128 9.66 -26.43 -9.15
CA GLU A 128 9.54 -27.78 -9.71
C GLU A 128 8.17 -27.90 -10.39
N ILE A 129 8.16 -28.32 -11.65
CA ILE A 129 6.95 -28.47 -12.46
C ILE A 129 6.76 -29.93 -12.81
N THR A 130 5.66 -30.51 -12.33
CA THR A 130 5.22 -31.87 -12.68
C THR A 130 3.93 -31.79 -13.50
N GLU A 131 3.41 -32.94 -13.94
CA GLU A 131 2.10 -32.99 -14.64
C GLU A 131 0.93 -32.54 -13.77
N GLN A 132 1.02 -32.74 -12.45
CA GLN A 132 -0.09 -32.53 -11.51
C GLN A 132 0.10 -31.29 -10.60
N GLU A 133 1.34 -30.85 -10.40
CA GLU A 133 1.68 -29.80 -9.42
C GLU A 133 2.79 -28.89 -9.94
N VAL A 134 2.68 -27.61 -9.64
CA VAL A 134 3.78 -26.63 -9.66
C VAL A 134 4.12 -26.34 -8.22
N ARG A 135 5.31 -26.78 -7.79
CA ARG A 135 5.82 -26.54 -6.43
C ARG A 135 6.79 -25.38 -6.46
N VAL A 136 6.56 -24.37 -5.63
CA VAL A 136 7.46 -23.25 -5.43
C VAL A 136 7.97 -23.31 -4.01
N GLU A 137 9.27 -23.54 -3.86
CA GLU A 137 9.95 -23.68 -2.58
C GLU A 137 10.80 -22.45 -2.30
N PHE A 138 10.37 -21.64 -1.33
CA PHE A 138 11.02 -20.38 -0.97
C PHE A 138 12.24 -20.61 -0.08
N HIS A 139 13.35 -19.95 -0.39
CA HIS A 139 14.51 -19.90 0.50
C HIS A 139 14.23 -19.03 1.73
N ARG A 140 14.90 -19.33 2.84
CA ARG A 140 14.76 -18.54 4.08
C ARG A 140 15.14 -17.09 3.88
N ARG A 141 14.24 -16.18 4.24
CA ARG A 141 14.41 -14.72 4.26
C ARG A 141 13.73 -14.13 5.49
N ALA A 142 14.15 -12.92 5.88
CA ALA A 142 13.68 -12.25 7.09
C ALA A 142 12.15 -12.09 7.18
N HIS A 143 11.48 -11.89 6.04
CA HIS A 143 10.03 -11.66 5.97
C HIS A 143 9.22 -12.93 5.65
N LEU A 144 9.87 -14.06 5.36
CA LEU A 144 9.20 -15.32 5.07
C LEU A 144 8.19 -15.77 6.15
N PRO A 145 8.46 -15.61 7.47
CA PRO A 145 7.49 -15.95 8.52
C PRO A 145 6.15 -15.22 8.38
N ILE A 146 6.14 -14.02 7.78
CA ILE A 146 4.91 -13.25 7.54
C ILE A 146 4.08 -13.91 6.44
N VAL A 147 4.74 -14.37 5.38
CA VAL A 147 4.09 -15.10 4.27
C VAL A 147 3.51 -16.42 4.78
N LEU A 148 4.25 -17.16 5.61
CA LEU A 148 3.78 -18.41 6.24
C LEU A 148 2.57 -18.16 7.13
N ALA A 149 2.63 -17.13 7.97
CA ALA A 149 1.53 -16.78 8.88
C ALA A 149 0.26 -16.30 8.16
N SER A 150 0.33 -15.97 6.87
CA SER A 150 -0.84 -15.57 6.07
C SER A 150 -1.72 -16.75 5.65
N GLY A 151 -1.24 -17.98 5.79
CA GLY A 151 -1.94 -19.19 5.35
C GLY A 151 -1.86 -19.49 3.84
N LEU A 152 -1.16 -18.67 3.06
CA LEU A 152 -1.01 -18.88 1.61
C LEU A 152 -0.25 -20.18 1.26
N CYS A 153 0.58 -20.67 2.19
CA CYS A 153 1.36 -21.89 2.02
C CYS A 153 0.67 -23.16 2.57
N ASP A 154 -0.49 -23.02 3.23
CA ASP A 154 -1.09 -24.14 3.97
C ASP A 154 -1.66 -25.22 3.06
N LYS A 155 -2.20 -24.85 1.92
CA LYS A 155 -2.88 -25.77 1.00
C LYS A 155 -2.53 -25.47 -0.46
N PRO A 156 -2.44 -26.53 -1.31
CA PRO A 156 -2.32 -26.33 -2.74
C PRO A 156 -3.53 -25.59 -3.30
N VAL A 157 -3.29 -24.64 -4.19
CA VAL A 157 -4.31 -23.80 -4.81
C VAL A 157 -4.53 -24.24 -6.25
N THR A 158 -5.80 -24.39 -6.65
CA THR A 158 -6.13 -24.61 -8.06
C THR A 158 -6.01 -23.28 -8.80
N VAL A 159 -5.20 -23.26 -9.85
CA VAL A 159 -5.03 -22.08 -10.71
C VAL A 159 -6.00 -22.23 -11.91
N PRO A 160 -6.95 -21.30 -12.12
CA PRO A 160 -8.02 -21.48 -13.12
C PRO A 160 -7.54 -21.75 -14.54
N TRP A 161 -6.43 -21.17 -14.96
CA TRP A 161 -5.82 -21.38 -16.27
C TRP A 161 -4.87 -22.58 -16.34
N TRP A 162 -4.70 -23.31 -15.21
CA TRP A 162 -3.95 -24.57 -15.15
C TRP A 162 -4.86 -25.72 -14.66
N PRO A 163 -5.83 -26.15 -15.45
CA PRO A 163 -6.88 -27.08 -14.98
C PRO A 163 -6.35 -28.44 -14.51
N LYS A 164 -5.16 -28.84 -14.95
CA LYS A 164 -4.54 -30.11 -14.59
C LYS A 164 -3.49 -29.99 -13.48
N ARG A 165 -3.16 -28.79 -13.03
CA ARG A 165 -2.07 -28.57 -12.06
C ARG A 165 -2.56 -27.75 -10.86
N ARG A 166 -1.96 -28.03 -9.71
CA ARG A 166 -2.17 -27.27 -8.48
C ARG A 166 -0.88 -26.51 -8.18
N LEU A 167 -1.00 -25.30 -7.68
CA LEU A 167 0.12 -24.51 -7.17
C LEU A 167 0.30 -24.83 -5.68
N ARG A 168 1.49 -25.27 -5.31
CA ARG A 168 1.91 -25.46 -3.92
C ARG A 168 3.05 -24.52 -3.59
N LEU A 169 2.86 -23.71 -2.56
CA LEU A 169 3.89 -22.83 -2.01
C LEU A 169 4.46 -23.51 -0.75
N THR A 170 5.77 -23.68 -0.69
CA THR A 170 6.47 -24.32 0.43
C THR A 170 7.73 -23.53 0.81
N THR A 171 8.36 -23.90 1.89
CA THR A 171 9.62 -23.29 2.33
C THR A 171 10.68 -24.34 2.47
N TYR A 172 11.91 -23.99 2.15
CA TYR A 172 13.08 -24.83 2.41
C TYR A 172 13.24 -25.01 3.93
N THR A 173 13.25 -26.28 4.35
CA THR A 173 13.46 -26.65 5.75
C THR A 173 14.93 -26.51 6.14
#